data_75939e8885a4f4b62eba80277cfbdb73
#
_entry.id   75939e8885a4f4b62eba80277cfbdb73
#
_cell.length_a   1.000
_cell.length_b   1.000
_cell.length_c   1.000
_cell.angle_alpha   90.00
_cell.angle_beta   90.00
_cell.angle_gamma   90.00
#
_symmetry.space_group_name_H-M   'P 1'
#
loop_
_entity.id
_entity.type
_entity.pdbx_description
1 polymer ?
#
loop_
_entity_poly.entity_id
_entity_poly.type
_entity_poly.pdbx_seq_one_letter_code
_entity_poly.pdbx_strand_id
1 'polypeptide(L)'
;MVPNELIEKMRRDWDRRAVENHRYYIVNSKTDWSDEEFWKSGETSVSQYVLTDMGNVCQGRRPTDMRVLDFGCGAGRVTRALAKIFGEVHGVDISGEMVGLARQALAGLPNVQIHHSSGEDLDVLGSGVFDFAFAFSVFHHIPGKTAISSCIAEVGKHLHSGDLFKFEVQGVVSFDPPEGDTWLGSPLSEADVIQIAQETGFESRYRIGAGEESYWQWFFKKP
;
A
#
# COMPACT_ATOMS: atom_id res chain seq x y z
N MET A 1 -14.57 -12.43 6.78
CA MET A 1 -15.11 -11.48 5.75
C MET A 1 -15.19 -10.12 6.43
N VAL A 2 -14.68 -9.09 5.78
CA VAL A 2 -14.75 -7.71 6.29
C VAL A 2 -16.21 -7.24 6.20
N PRO A 3 -16.78 -6.59 7.22
CA PRO A 3 -18.13 -6.05 7.13
C PRO A 3 -18.24 -5.02 6.01
N ASN A 4 -19.26 -5.12 5.17
CA ASN A 4 -19.48 -4.21 4.05
C ASN A 4 -19.60 -2.74 4.51
N GLU A 5 -20.22 -2.51 5.67
CA GLU A 5 -20.33 -1.18 6.29
C GLU A 5 -18.96 -0.54 6.59
N LEU A 6 -17.96 -1.34 6.97
CA LEU A 6 -16.60 -0.85 7.22
C LEU A 6 -15.91 -0.45 5.90
N ILE A 7 -16.07 -1.26 4.86
CA ILE A 7 -15.53 -0.97 3.52
C ILE A 7 -16.13 0.33 2.99
N GLU A 8 -17.44 0.46 3.07
CA GLU A 8 -18.15 1.68 2.66
C GLU A 8 -17.73 2.92 3.48
N LYS A 9 -17.49 2.74 4.79
CA LYS A 9 -16.98 3.80 5.65
C LYS A 9 -15.58 4.24 5.21
N MET A 10 -14.67 3.30 4.99
CA MET A 10 -13.30 3.61 4.51
C MET A 10 -13.37 4.39 3.20
N ARG A 11 -14.17 3.93 2.22
CA ARG A 11 -14.33 4.62 0.93
C ARG A 11 -14.79 6.06 1.11
N ARG A 12 -15.91 6.29 1.82
CA ARG A 12 -16.45 7.64 2.04
C ARG A 12 -15.46 8.55 2.78
N ASP A 13 -14.78 8.03 3.78
CA ASP A 13 -13.83 8.82 4.57
C ASP A 13 -12.62 9.24 3.71
N TRP A 14 -12.11 8.35 2.85
CA TRP A 14 -10.99 8.67 1.95
C TRP A 14 -11.41 9.55 0.78
N ASP A 15 -12.62 9.39 0.23
CA ASP A 15 -13.16 10.32 -0.77
C ASP A 15 -13.28 11.75 -0.18
N ARG A 16 -13.82 11.87 1.04
CA ARG A 16 -13.88 13.17 1.73
C ARG A 16 -12.48 13.79 1.92
N ARG A 17 -11.51 13.03 2.41
CA ARG A 17 -10.12 13.47 2.60
C ARG A 17 -9.46 13.90 1.28
N ALA A 18 -9.76 13.19 0.21
CA ALA A 18 -9.27 13.53 -1.13
C ALA A 18 -9.75 14.93 -1.57
N VAL A 19 -11.04 15.22 -1.37
CA VAL A 19 -11.65 16.50 -1.71
C VAL A 19 -11.18 17.62 -0.78
N GLU A 20 -11.06 17.37 0.53
CA GLU A 20 -10.62 18.36 1.51
C GLU A 20 -9.18 18.81 1.28
N ASN A 21 -8.23 17.89 1.27
CA ASN A 21 -6.80 18.15 1.00
C ASN A 21 -6.02 16.83 0.84
N HIS A 22 -6.09 16.21 -0.33
CA HIS A 22 -5.42 14.92 -0.59
C HIS A 22 -3.93 14.92 -0.24
N ARG A 23 -3.21 16.03 -0.44
CA ARG A 23 -1.78 16.07 -0.16
C ARG A 23 -1.48 15.97 1.33
N TYR A 24 -2.25 16.69 2.14
CA TYR A 24 -2.14 16.61 3.59
C TYR A 24 -2.49 15.21 4.11
N TYR A 25 -3.58 14.62 3.63
CA TYR A 25 -3.99 13.30 4.10
C TYR A 25 -3.09 12.15 3.61
N ILE A 26 -2.34 12.35 2.52
CA ILE A 26 -1.32 11.39 2.05
C ILE A 26 0.03 11.60 2.77
N VAL A 27 0.38 12.85 3.10
CA VAL A 27 1.63 13.20 3.80
C VAL A 27 1.35 14.31 4.80
N ASN A 28 1.04 13.93 6.04
CA ASN A 28 0.52 14.83 7.08
C ASN A 28 1.56 15.75 7.77
N SER A 29 2.79 15.81 7.27
CA SER A 29 3.86 16.62 7.88
C SER A 29 3.68 18.14 7.68
N LYS A 30 2.90 18.57 6.69
CA LYS A 30 2.48 19.95 6.47
C LYS A 30 1.19 20.04 5.66
N THR A 31 0.51 21.19 5.68
CA THR A 31 -0.79 21.41 5.05
C THR A 31 -0.73 22.04 3.66
N ASP A 32 0.37 22.72 3.33
CA ASP A 32 0.53 23.58 2.15
C ASP A 32 1.58 23.02 1.16
N TRP A 33 1.40 21.76 0.77
CA TRP A 33 2.27 21.11 -0.21
C TRP A 33 2.19 21.76 -1.59
N SER A 34 3.33 22.23 -2.12
CA SER A 34 3.44 22.51 -3.56
C SER A 34 3.44 21.21 -4.36
N ASP A 35 3.20 21.29 -5.67
CA ASP A 35 3.28 20.12 -6.57
C ASP A 35 4.66 19.49 -6.51
N GLU A 36 5.71 20.29 -6.64
CA GLU A 36 7.09 19.82 -6.65
C GLU A 36 7.46 19.09 -5.38
N GLU A 37 7.15 19.65 -4.21
CA GLU A 37 7.45 19.04 -2.92
C GLU A 37 6.67 17.75 -2.71
N PHE A 38 5.38 17.71 -3.07
CA PHE A 38 4.55 16.53 -2.95
C PHE A 38 5.13 15.36 -3.77
N TRP A 39 5.46 15.60 -5.02
CA TRP A 39 6.08 14.58 -5.87
C TRP A 39 7.47 14.17 -5.39
N LYS A 40 8.27 15.14 -4.94
CA LYS A 40 9.60 14.88 -4.38
C LYS A 40 9.53 14.00 -3.13
N SER A 41 8.52 14.18 -2.30
CA SER A 41 8.31 13.33 -1.12
C SER A 41 8.07 11.86 -1.50
N GLY A 42 7.40 11.59 -2.63
CA GLY A 42 7.24 10.24 -3.18
C GLY A 42 8.57 9.63 -3.62
N GLU A 43 9.40 10.40 -4.31
CA GLU A 43 10.75 9.98 -4.70
C GLU A 43 11.62 9.68 -3.47
N THR A 44 11.52 10.50 -2.44
CA THR A 44 12.23 10.28 -1.16
C THR A 44 11.79 8.98 -0.51
N SER A 45 10.48 8.71 -0.44
CA SER A 45 9.96 7.47 0.12
C SER A 45 10.44 6.25 -0.65
N VAL A 46 10.37 6.27 -1.98
CA VAL A 46 10.86 5.17 -2.83
C VAL A 46 12.37 5.00 -2.70
N SER A 47 13.14 6.09 -2.64
CA SER A 47 14.58 6.04 -2.41
C SER A 47 14.91 5.37 -1.08
N GLN A 48 14.20 5.74 -0.02
CA GLN A 48 14.45 5.25 1.32
C GLN A 48 14.01 3.79 1.52
N TYR A 49 12.87 3.39 0.99
CA TYR A 49 12.25 2.11 1.34
C TYR A 49 12.29 1.07 0.22
N VAL A 50 12.55 1.46 -1.03
CA VAL A 50 12.63 0.53 -2.16
C VAL A 50 14.06 0.45 -2.70
N LEU A 51 14.69 1.58 -3.05
CA LEU A 51 16.03 1.56 -3.67
C LEU A 51 17.14 1.05 -2.73
N THR A 52 16.99 1.22 -1.43
CA THR A 52 17.93 0.66 -0.43
C THR A 52 17.83 -0.85 -0.29
N ASP A 53 16.84 -1.47 -0.93
CA ASP A 53 16.48 -2.89 -0.74
C ASP A 53 16.29 -3.66 -2.06
N MET A 54 16.90 -3.19 -3.13
CA MET A 54 16.72 -3.75 -4.48
C MET A 54 17.10 -5.23 -4.57
N GLY A 55 17.95 -5.73 -3.67
CA GLY A 55 18.29 -7.16 -3.59
C GLY A 55 17.06 -8.03 -3.29
N ASN A 56 16.25 -7.65 -2.30
CA ASN A 56 15.01 -8.34 -1.95
C ASN A 56 13.87 -8.02 -2.95
N VAL A 57 13.81 -6.79 -3.43
CA VAL A 57 12.77 -6.34 -4.37
C VAL A 57 12.91 -7.03 -5.72
N CYS A 58 14.09 -6.97 -6.32
CA CYS A 58 14.30 -7.47 -7.69
C CYS A 58 14.67 -8.96 -7.75
N GLN A 59 15.31 -9.50 -6.73
CA GLN A 59 15.73 -10.91 -6.69
C GLN A 59 16.48 -11.35 -7.96
N GLY A 60 17.35 -10.47 -8.48
CA GLY A 60 18.13 -10.69 -9.70
C GLY A 60 17.44 -10.32 -11.01
N ARG A 61 16.16 -9.93 -11.00
CA ARG A 61 15.46 -9.41 -12.18
C ARG A 61 15.89 -7.96 -12.48
N ARG A 62 15.77 -7.55 -13.74
CA ARG A 62 15.97 -6.15 -14.11
C ARG A 62 14.70 -5.36 -13.73
N PRO A 63 14.81 -4.23 -13.02
CA PRO A 63 13.64 -3.44 -12.64
C PRO A 63 12.74 -3.05 -13.82
N THR A 64 13.35 -2.75 -14.97
CA THR A 64 12.64 -2.37 -16.20
C THR A 64 11.80 -3.49 -16.82
N ASP A 65 11.98 -4.73 -16.39
CA ASP A 65 11.20 -5.89 -16.85
C ASP A 65 10.12 -6.29 -15.84
N MET A 66 10.09 -5.66 -14.67
CA MET A 66 9.19 -5.99 -13.56
C MET A 66 7.86 -5.25 -13.65
N ARG A 67 6.79 -5.95 -13.24
CA ARG A 67 5.47 -5.40 -12.97
C ARG A 67 5.29 -5.21 -11.47
N VAL A 68 4.90 -4.02 -11.05
CA VAL A 68 4.81 -3.65 -9.63
C VAL A 68 3.40 -3.20 -9.28
N LEU A 69 2.91 -3.66 -8.11
CA LEU A 69 1.66 -3.21 -7.52
C LEU A 69 1.94 -2.19 -6.40
N ASP A 70 1.36 -1.01 -6.51
CA ASP A 70 1.29 0.02 -5.46
C ASP A 70 -0.10 -0.05 -4.82
N PHE A 71 -0.20 -0.77 -3.69
CA PHE A 71 -1.47 -0.97 -2.98
C PHE A 71 -1.79 0.21 -2.08
N GLY A 72 -2.97 0.82 -2.25
CA GLY A 72 -3.37 2.07 -1.60
C GLY A 72 -2.64 3.27 -2.17
N CYS A 73 -2.63 3.41 -3.50
CA CYS A 73 -1.80 4.38 -4.21
C CYS A 73 -2.18 5.86 -3.97
N GLY A 74 -3.35 6.14 -3.39
CA GLY A 74 -3.87 7.49 -3.21
C GLY A 74 -3.86 8.29 -4.51
N ALA A 75 -3.38 9.53 -4.47
CA ALA A 75 -3.23 10.40 -5.64
C ALA A 75 -1.99 10.08 -6.50
N GLY A 76 -1.37 8.89 -6.33
CA GLY A 76 -0.29 8.40 -7.19
C GLY A 76 1.11 8.89 -6.84
N ARG A 77 1.34 9.40 -5.62
CA ARG A 77 2.62 9.96 -5.17
C ARG A 77 3.77 8.95 -5.27
N VAL A 78 3.58 7.77 -4.73
CA VAL A 78 4.55 6.67 -4.76
C VAL A 78 4.55 5.98 -6.11
N THR A 79 3.40 5.76 -6.72
CA THR A 79 3.23 5.18 -8.06
C THR A 79 4.10 5.91 -9.10
N ARG A 80 4.07 7.26 -9.10
CA ARG A 80 4.90 8.07 -10.01
C ARG A 80 6.39 7.83 -9.84
N ALA A 81 6.84 7.68 -8.61
CA ALA A 81 8.25 7.44 -8.32
C ALA A 81 8.68 6.01 -8.71
N LEU A 82 7.83 5.01 -8.46
CA LEU A 82 8.04 3.63 -8.90
C LEU A 82 8.11 3.52 -10.42
N ALA A 83 7.27 4.26 -11.15
CA ALA A 83 7.24 4.25 -12.61
C ALA A 83 8.52 4.75 -13.29
N LYS A 84 9.39 5.46 -12.55
CA LYS A 84 10.72 5.86 -13.03
C LYS A 84 11.74 4.72 -13.00
N ILE A 85 11.42 3.63 -12.30
CA ILE A 85 12.35 2.54 -12.00
C ILE A 85 11.89 1.24 -12.66
N PHE A 86 10.60 0.94 -12.54
CA PHE A 86 10.02 -0.33 -12.97
C PHE A 86 9.35 -0.24 -14.34
N GLY A 87 9.28 -1.39 -15.02
CA GLY A 87 8.75 -1.47 -16.38
C GLY A 87 7.26 -1.19 -16.46
N GLU A 88 6.48 -1.67 -15.50
CA GLU A 88 5.03 -1.44 -15.43
C GLU A 88 4.62 -1.28 -13.97
N VAL A 89 3.78 -0.28 -13.67
CA VAL A 89 3.30 -0.01 -12.31
C VAL A 89 1.79 0.12 -12.31
N HIS A 90 1.14 -0.69 -11.46
CA HIS A 90 -0.29 -0.62 -11.22
C HIS A 90 -0.53 -0.03 -9.83
N GLY A 91 -1.24 1.10 -9.78
CA GLY A 91 -1.76 1.65 -8.54
C GLY A 91 -3.19 1.21 -8.32
N VAL A 92 -3.55 0.83 -7.11
CA VAL A 92 -4.93 0.51 -6.73
C VAL A 92 -5.32 1.26 -5.47
N ASP A 93 -6.53 1.83 -5.44
CA ASP A 93 -7.08 2.50 -4.26
C ASP A 93 -8.59 2.28 -4.15
N ILE A 94 -9.12 2.35 -2.91
CA ILE A 94 -10.55 2.22 -2.61
C ILE A 94 -11.31 3.52 -2.86
N SER A 95 -10.63 4.68 -2.81
CA SER A 95 -11.23 5.99 -3.01
C SER A 95 -11.31 6.34 -4.49
N GLY A 96 -12.51 6.55 -4.99
CA GLY A 96 -12.74 6.99 -6.36
C GLY A 96 -12.16 8.37 -6.65
N GLU A 97 -12.20 9.28 -5.67
CA GLU A 97 -11.62 10.62 -5.75
C GLU A 97 -10.10 10.57 -5.84
N MET A 98 -9.42 9.77 -5.01
CA MET A 98 -7.97 9.56 -5.08
C MET A 98 -7.56 8.97 -6.44
N VAL A 99 -8.28 7.94 -6.91
CA VAL A 99 -8.06 7.33 -8.23
C VAL A 99 -8.22 8.35 -9.36
N GLY A 100 -9.22 9.23 -9.28
CA GLY A 100 -9.42 10.31 -10.25
C GLY A 100 -8.22 11.26 -10.31
N LEU A 101 -7.73 11.69 -9.14
CA LEU A 101 -6.53 12.53 -9.02
C LEU A 101 -5.28 11.83 -9.58
N ALA A 102 -5.07 10.55 -9.23
CA ALA A 102 -3.92 9.78 -9.72
C ALA A 102 -3.96 9.63 -11.24
N ARG A 103 -5.10 9.26 -11.82
CA ARG A 103 -5.27 9.13 -13.28
C ARG A 103 -4.97 10.44 -14.00
N GLN A 104 -5.46 11.56 -13.49
CA GLN A 104 -5.18 12.86 -14.07
C GLN A 104 -3.69 13.21 -14.00
N ALA A 105 -3.07 13.04 -12.84
CA ALA A 105 -1.68 13.41 -12.62
C ALA A 105 -0.67 12.53 -13.38
N LEU A 106 -1.01 11.27 -13.60
CA LEU A 106 -0.13 10.26 -14.20
C LEU A 106 -0.48 9.91 -15.65
N ALA A 107 -1.44 10.61 -16.28
CA ALA A 107 -1.91 10.35 -17.65
C ALA A 107 -0.79 10.34 -18.72
N GLY A 108 0.31 11.05 -18.46
CA GLY A 108 1.47 11.10 -19.37
C GLY A 108 2.47 9.95 -19.20
N LEU A 109 2.26 9.02 -18.27
CA LEU A 109 3.16 7.89 -18.00
C LEU A 109 2.61 6.61 -18.65
N PRO A 110 3.20 6.14 -19.77
CA PRO A 110 2.64 5.01 -20.53
C PRO A 110 2.75 3.67 -19.81
N ASN A 111 3.62 3.58 -18.80
CA ASN A 111 3.85 2.39 -17.99
C ASN A 111 3.08 2.39 -16.66
N VAL A 112 2.07 3.27 -16.51
CA VAL A 112 1.24 3.35 -15.30
C VAL A 112 -0.21 3.03 -15.60
N GLN A 113 -0.82 2.21 -14.75
CA GLN A 113 -2.25 1.95 -14.76
C GLN A 113 -2.82 2.18 -13.35
N ILE A 114 -3.97 2.87 -13.25
CA ILE A 114 -4.61 3.19 -11.96
C ILE A 114 -6.00 2.56 -11.91
N HIS A 115 -6.24 1.76 -10.87
CA HIS A 115 -7.43 0.96 -10.67
C HIS A 115 -8.23 1.42 -9.44
N HIS A 116 -9.56 1.42 -9.57
CA HIS A 116 -10.46 1.67 -8.45
C HIS A 116 -10.95 0.31 -7.92
N SER A 117 -10.56 -0.05 -6.69
CA SER A 117 -10.98 -1.29 -6.04
C SER A 117 -12.34 -1.16 -5.38
N SER A 118 -13.08 -2.28 -5.33
CA SER A 118 -14.28 -2.42 -4.50
C SER A 118 -13.97 -2.30 -2.99
N GLY A 119 -12.73 -2.63 -2.59
CA GLY A 119 -12.30 -2.78 -1.21
C GLY A 119 -12.57 -4.18 -0.64
N GLU A 120 -13.33 -5.02 -1.35
CA GLU A 120 -13.59 -6.42 -0.99
C GLU A 120 -12.50 -7.34 -1.55
N ASP A 121 -12.06 -7.05 -2.78
CA ASP A 121 -11.11 -7.84 -3.55
C ASP A 121 -10.25 -6.94 -4.46
N LEU A 122 -9.35 -7.58 -5.18
CA LEU A 122 -8.53 -6.98 -6.22
C LEU A 122 -8.87 -7.51 -7.63
N ASP A 123 -10.09 -7.97 -7.87
CA ASP A 123 -10.56 -8.51 -9.16
C ASP A 123 -10.40 -7.51 -10.30
N VAL A 124 -10.37 -6.21 -9.98
CA VAL A 124 -10.09 -5.12 -10.94
C VAL A 124 -8.72 -5.26 -11.61
N LEU A 125 -7.79 -5.98 -11.02
CA LEU A 125 -6.47 -6.29 -11.60
C LEU A 125 -6.52 -7.49 -12.58
N GLY A 126 -7.66 -8.18 -12.66
CA GLY A 126 -7.84 -9.35 -13.49
C GLY A 126 -6.89 -10.50 -13.09
N SER A 127 -6.42 -11.26 -14.07
CA SER A 127 -5.41 -12.30 -13.85
C SER A 127 -3.97 -11.76 -13.81
N GLY A 128 -3.80 -10.44 -13.66
CA GLY A 128 -2.49 -9.81 -13.61
C GLY A 128 -1.68 -10.28 -12.40
N VAL A 129 -0.44 -10.68 -12.65
CA VAL A 129 0.50 -11.08 -11.61
C VAL A 129 1.66 -10.09 -11.59
N PHE A 130 2.13 -9.78 -10.38
CA PHE A 130 3.17 -8.79 -10.13
C PHE A 130 4.43 -9.47 -9.58
N ASP A 131 5.57 -8.89 -9.87
CA ASP A 131 6.89 -9.32 -9.38
C ASP A 131 7.24 -8.70 -8.02
N PHE A 132 6.53 -7.64 -7.64
CA PHE A 132 6.70 -6.93 -6.38
C PHE A 132 5.41 -6.18 -6.04
N ALA A 133 5.00 -6.22 -4.79
CA ALA A 133 3.94 -5.37 -4.25
C ALA A 133 4.49 -4.48 -3.14
N PHE A 134 4.02 -3.24 -3.11
CA PHE A 134 4.41 -2.23 -2.13
C PHE A 134 3.18 -1.53 -1.57
N ALA A 135 3.16 -1.26 -0.26
CA ALA A 135 2.14 -0.43 0.37
C ALA A 135 2.81 0.49 1.40
N PHE A 136 2.68 1.80 1.19
CA PHE A 136 3.29 2.81 2.05
C PHE A 136 2.23 3.71 2.67
N SER A 137 2.17 3.75 4.01
CA SER A 137 1.18 4.50 4.80
C SER A 137 -0.28 4.12 4.49
N VAL A 138 -0.55 2.83 4.25
CA VAL A 138 -1.89 2.31 3.94
C VAL A 138 -2.49 1.59 5.14
N PHE A 139 -1.82 0.58 5.66
CA PHE A 139 -2.33 -0.27 6.74
C PHE A 139 -2.48 0.48 8.07
N HIS A 140 -1.83 1.63 8.23
CA HIS A 140 -2.04 2.55 9.34
C HIS A 140 -3.47 3.10 9.40
N HIS A 141 -4.23 2.96 8.32
CA HIS A 141 -5.57 3.54 8.17
C HIS A 141 -6.67 2.49 8.02
N ILE A 142 -6.32 1.21 8.09
CA ILE A 142 -7.29 0.12 7.99
C ILE A 142 -7.71 -0.33 9.38
N PRO A 143 -8.98 -0.12 9.77
CA PRO A 143 -9.48 -0.56 11.07
C PRO A 143 -9.77 -2.06 11.07
N GLY A 144 -9.23 -2.74 12.07
CA GLY A 144 -9.44 -4.16 12.30
C GLY A 144 -8.40 -5.08 11.65
N LYS A 145 -7.81 -5.96 12.47
CA LYS A 145 -6.80 -6.94 12.04
C LYS A 145 -7.31 -7.88 10.94
N THR A 146 -8.60 -8.23 10.98
CA THR A 146 -9.24 -9.05 9.94
C THR A 146 -9.25 -8.34 8.58
N ALA A 147 -9.51 -7.02 8.55
CA ALA A 147 -9.49 -6.25 7.31
C ALA A 147 -8.07 -6.16 6.74
N ILE A 148 -7.07 -5.91 7.60
CA ILE A 148 -5.65 -5.93 7.21
C ILE A 148 -5.27 -7.29 6.64
N SER A 149 -5.62 -8.40 7.33
CA SER A 149 -5.33 -9.76 6.87
C SER A 149 -5.99 -10.06 5.52
N SER A 150 -7.25 -9.62 5.31
CA SER A 150 -7.95 -9.79 4.04
C SER A 150 -7.25 -9.05 2.90
N CYS A 151 -6.85 -7.80 3.10
CA CYS A 151 -6.09 -7.05 2.10
C CYS A 151 -4.76 -7.74 1.73
N ILE A 152 -4.03 -8.24 2.73
CA ILE A 152 -2.76 -8.97 2.51
C ILE A 152 -3.01 -10.26 1.71
N ALA A 153 -4.09 -10.99 2.03
CA ALA A 153 -4.46 -12.19 1.29
C ALA A 153 -4.81 -11.88 -0.18
N GLU A 154 -5.53 -10.78 -0.43
CA GLU A 154 -5.87 -10.35 -1.80
C GLU A 154 -4.61 -10.00 -2.59
N VAL A 155 -3.69 -9.19 -2.04
CA VAL A 155 -2.40 -8.92 -2.71
C VAL A 155 -1.65 -10.22 -3.02
N GLY A 156 -1.70 -11.21 -2.10
CA GLY A 156 -1.05 -12.50 -2.29
C GLY A 156 -1.57 -13.31 -3.48
N LYS A 157 -2.81 -13.11 -3.92
CA LYS A 157 -3.35 -13.77 -5.13
C LYS A 157 -2.70 -13.26 -6.41
N HIS A 158 -2.14 -12.06 -6.37
CA HIS A 158 -1.52 -11.38 -7.50
C HIS A 158 0.02 -11.40 -7.46
N LEU A 159 0.62 -12.26 -6.66
CA LEU A 159 2.07 -12.46 -6.60
C LEU A 159 2.44 -13.90 -6.97
N HIS A 160 3.56 -14.09 -7.67
CA HIS A 160 4.11 -15.42 -7.85
C HIS A 160 4.76 -15.92 -6.55
N SER A 161 4.96 -17.22 -6.47
CA SER A 161 5.74 -17.82 -5.39
C SER A 161 7.15 -17.23 -5.35
N GLY A 162 7.58 -16.82 -4.17
CA GLY A 162 8.88 -16.18 -3.93
C GLY A 162 8.86 -14.65 -4.04
N ASP A 163 7.83 -14.05 -4.64
CA ASP A 163 7.77 -12.59 -4.79
C ASP A 163 7.46 -11.88 -3.47
N LEU A 164 7.93 -10.65 -3.37
CA LEU A 164 7.88 -9.82 -2.18
C LEU A 164 6.66 -8.91 -2.15
N PHE A 165 5.94 -8.91 -1.05
CA PHE A 165 5.09 -7.82 -0.60
C PHE A 165 5.78 -7.08 0.55
N LYS A 166 6.16 -5.83 0.31
CA LYS A 166 6.77 -4.96 1.32
C LYS A 166 5.80 -3.87 1.73
N PHE A 167 5.54 -3.75 3.03
CA PHE A 167 4.57 -2.79 3.55
C PHE A 167 4.89 -2.41 5.00
N GLU A 168 4.25 -1.36 5.48
CA GLU A 168 4.31 -0.97 6.89
C GLU A 168 2.93 -1.03 7.53
N VAL A 169 2.93 -1.27 8.85
CA VAL A 169 1.76 -1.27 9.71
C VAL A 169 2.03 -0.40 10.94
N GLN A 170 0.98 -0.01 11.67
CA GLN A 170 1.12 0.59 12.99
C GLN A 170 1.57 -0.48 13.99
N GLY A 171 2.75 -0.29 14.61
CA GLY A 171 3.33 -1.25 15.55
C GLY A 171 3.17 -0.88 17.03
N VAL A 172 2.61 0.29 17.36
CA VAL A 172 2.41 0.74 18.76
C VAL A 172 1.14 0.13 19.34
N VAL A 173 1.25 -1.09 19.87
CA VAL A 173 0.09 -1.88 20.35
C VAL A 173 -0.58 -1.37 21.63
N SER A 174 0.05 -0.42 22.33
CA SER A 174 -0.58 0.29 23.47
C SER A 174 -1.58 1.36 23.05
N PHE A 175 -1.67 1.61 21.77
CA PHE A 175 -2.61 2.53 21.16
C PHE A 175 -3.95 1.80 20.94
N ASP A 176 -5.03 2.39 21.43
CA ASP A 176 -6.41 1.84 21.33
C ASP A 176 -7.29 2.85 20.57
N PRO A 177 -7.33 2.75 19.23
CA PRO A 177 -8.12 3.64 18.40
C PRO A 177 -9.61 3.37 18.61
N PRO A 178 -10.49 4.38 18.40
CA PRO A 178 -11.92 4.16 18.35
C PRO A 178 -12.30 3.09 17.33
N GLU A 179 -13.31 2.29 17.63
CA GLU A 179 -13.78 1.23 16.73
C GLU A 179 -14.13 1.80 15.35
N GLY A 180 -13.59 1.18 14.30
CA GLY A 180 -13.80 1.62 12.93
C GLY A 180 -13.15 2.95 12.55
N ASP A 181 -12.18 3.46 13.31
CA ASP A 181 -11.46 4.68 12.95
C ASP A 181 -10.56 4.45 11.74
N THR A 182 -10.84 5.16 10.65
CA THR A 182 -10.15 5.03 9.36
C THR A 182 -8.96 5.99 9.23
N TRP A 183 -8.63 6.73 10.27
CA TRP A 183 -7.41 7.55 10.31
C TRP A 183 -6.32 6.88 11.14
N LEU A 184 -6.70 6.36 12.28
CA LEU A 184 -5.76 5.73 13.20
C LEU A 184 -5.56 4.22 12.93
N GLY A 185 -6.52 3.58 12.25
CA GLY A 185 -6.46 2.15 11.90
C GLY A 185 -6.31 1.22 13.10
N SER A 186 -5.65 0.09 12.92
CA SER A 186 -5.43 -0.87 13.99
C SER A 186 -3.96 -1.25 14.10
N PRO A 187 -3.35 -1.15 15.31
CA PRO A 187 -1.99 -1.59 15.52
C PRO A 187 -1.86 -3.12 15.48
N LEU A 188 -0.69 -3.59 15.06
CA LEU A 188 -0.34 -5.00 15.02
C LEU A 188 0.88 -5.29 15.92
N SER A 189 0.74 -6.30 16.78
CA SER A 189 1.88 -6.88 17.49
C SER A 189 2.70 -7.77 16.55
N GLU A 190 3.91 -8.14 16.98
CA GLU A 190 4.72 -9.11 16.24
C GLU A 190 4.01 -10.46 16.08
N ALA A 191 3.28 -10.91 17.12
CA ALA A 191 2.49 -12.14 17.05
C ALA A 191 1.37 -12.06 16.02
N ASP A 192 0.66 -10.90 15.93
CA ASP A 192 -0.36 -10.67 14.91
C ASP A 192 0.21 -10.75 13.50
N VAL A 193 1.35 -10.11 13.27
CA VAL A 193 2.02 -10.11 11.96
C VAL A 193 2.45 -11.51 11.52
N ILE A 194 3.02 -12.29 12.45
CA ILE A 194 3.43 -13.67 12.17
C ILE A 194 2.21 -14.54 11.85
N GLN A 195 1.13 -14.40 12.62
CA GLN A 195 -0.12 -15.11 12.38
C GLN A 195 -0.72 -14.75 11.01
N ILE A 196 -0.82 -13.47 10.68
CA ILE A 196 -1.32 -12.99 9.39
C ILE A 196 -0.49 -13.58 8.24
N ALA A 197 0.83 -13.57 8.34
CA ALA A 197 1.69 -14.15 7.31
C ALA A 197 1.39 -15.64 7.07
N GLN A 198 1.20 -16.42 8.15
CA GLN A 198 0.87 -17.83 8.06
C GLN A 198 -0.49 -18.08 7.40
N GLU A 199 -1.52 -17.32 7.83
CA GLU A 199 -2.89 -17.46 7.37
C GLU A 199 -3.07 -17.03 5.90
N THR A 200 -2.27 -16.05 5.44
CA THR A 200 -2.37 -15.48 4.08
C THR A 200 -1.37 -16.09 3.08
N GLY A 201 -0.64 -17.14 3.48
CA GLY A 201 0.27 -17.85 2.60
C GLY A 201 1.57 -17.11 2.31
N PHE A 202 2.06 -16.32 3.29
CA PHE A 202 3.34 -15.66 3.23
C PHE A 202 4.34 -16.21 4.25
N GLU A 203 5.62 -15.99 3.96
CA GLU A 203 6.73 -16.10 4.89
C GLU A 203 7.16 -14.69 5.31
N SER A 204 7.03 -14.36 6.59
CA SER A 204 7.54 -13.11 7.14
C SER A 204 9.03 -13.26 7.44
N ARG A 205 9.91 -12.81 6.51
CA ARG A 205 11.37 -12.97 6.64
C ARG A 205 12.02 -11.89 7.48
N TYR A 206 11.59 -10.65 7.25
CA TYR A 206 12.16 -9.50 7.96
C TYR A 206 11.04 -8.64 8.53
N ARG A 207 11.29 -8.12 9.75
CA ARG A 207 10.40 -7.23 10.48
C ARG A 207 11.25 -6.20 11.21
N ILE A 208 10.97 -4.90 11.00
CA ILE A 208 11.74 -3.81 11.60
C ILE A 208 10.79 -2.76 12.15
N GLY A 209 10.99 -2.33 13.41
CA GLY A 209 10.19 -1.30 14.06
C GLY A 209 9.02 -1.84 14.90
N ALA A 210 9.11 -3.07 15.42
CA ALA A 210 8.12 -3.58 16.36
C ALA A 210 7.99 -2.65 17.58
N GLY A 211 6.76 -2.18 17.87
CA GLY A 211 6.50 -1.19 18.92
C GLY A 211 6.68 0.27 18.49
N GLU A 212 7.04 0.54 17.23
CA GLU A 212 7.14 1.86 16.63
C GLU A 212 5.92 2.17 15.74
N GLU A 213 5.70 3.45 15.41
CA GLU A 213 4.64 3.86 14.49
C GLU A 213 4.82 3.21 13.11
N SER A 214 6.04 3.18 12.60
CA SER A 214 6.40 2.54 11.34
C SER A 214 6.99 1.16 11.58
N TYR A 215 6.16 0.13 11.53
CA TYR A 215 6.57 -1.26 11.65
C TYR A 215 6.56 -1.94 10.29
N TRP A 216 7.76 -2.10 9.70
CA TRP A 216 7.98 -2.61 8.34
C TRP A 216 7.98 -4.12 8.27
N GLN A 217 7.38 -4.65 7.18
CA GLN A 217 7.21 -6.07 6.90
C GLN A 217 7.75 -6.45 5.53
N TRP A 218 8.42 -7.61 5.46
CA TRP A 218 8.84 -8.28 4.22
C TRP A 218 8.18 -9.65 4.15
N PHE A 219 7.10 -9.73 3.42
CA PHE A 219 6.30 -10.93 3.22
C PHE A 219 6.63 -11.55 1.87
N PHE A 220 7.27 -12.71 1.87
CA PHE A 220 7.56 -13.46 0.66
C PHE A 220 6.47 -14.50 0.44
N LYS A 221 5.88 -14.51 -0.77
CA LYS A 221 4.79 -15.44 -1.11
C LYS A 221 5.31 -16.87 -1.07
N LYS A 222 4.64 -17.74 -0.31
CA LYS A 222 4.97 -19.17 -0.27
C LYS A 222 4.57 -19.88 -1.57
N PRO A 223 5.23 -21.04 -1.88
CA PRO A 223 4.83 -21.92 -2.97
C PRO A 223 3.38 -22.37 -2.89
#